data_9afc6758e22a2db0ae2c9ba702e3a7ff
#
_entry.id   9afc6758e22a2db0ae2c9ba702e3a7ff
#
_cell.length_a   1.000
_cell.length_b   1.000
_cell.length_c   1.000
_cell.angle_alpha   90.00
_cell.angle_beta   90.00
_cell.angle_gamma   90.00
#
_symmetry.space_group_name_H-M   'P 1'
#
loop_
_entity.id
_entity.type
_entity.pdbx_description
1 polymer ?
#
loop_
_entity_poly.entity_id
_entity_poly.type
_entity_poly.pdbx_seq_one_letter_code
_entity_poly.pdbx_strand_id
1 'polypeptide(L)'
;DTPMESESMPSPASAPGGFGNLAAEDGGFYEEDVRDTAADIADMSEKIIYSADATLETTEFDYSIEEIRALVKELGGFMESSTISGNNYYSISRGNTGGRYASFLIRVPSDKFSVLTGSLSEFGNVPYCNTYMQNVTMEYYDAQSRLEAYKTQETRLLEMLAVAKSVEDMLAIQQQLTDVQYEIDSLTGQLRY
;
A
#
# COMPACT_ATOMS: atom_id res chain seq x y z
N ASP A 1 -51.52 38.67 -9.23
CA ASP A 1 -52.24 38.35 -8.00
C ASP A 1 -53.20 37.19 -8.24
N THR A 2 -52.72 36.02 -8.12
CA THR A 2 -53.55 34.80 -7.93
C THR A 2 -52.75 33.79 -7.11
N PRO A 3 -53.29 33.30 -6.00
CA PRO A 3 -52.59 32.31 -5.16
C PRO A 3 -52.78 30.93 -5.77
N MET A 4 -51.71 30.16 -5.83
CA MET A 4 -51.69 28.74 -6.20
C MET A 4 -52.20 27.88 -5.01
N GLU A 5 -53.28 27.17 -5.26
CA GLU A 5 -53.84 26.16 -4.40
C GLU A 5 -52.89 24.94 -4.24
N SER A 6 -52.75 24.52 -3.01
CA SER A 6 -52.06 23.27 -2.61
C SER A 6 -53.01 22.11 -2.79
N GLU A 7 -52.80 21.23 -3.75
CA GLU A 7 -53.49 19.96 -3.88
C GLU A 7 -52.89 18.93 -2.90
N SER A 8 -53.71 18.47 -1.98
CA SER A 8 -53.44 17.37 -1.04
C SER A 8 -53.68 16.04 -1.71
N MET A 9 -52.66 15.15 -1.71
CA MET A 9 -52.80 13.76 -2.15
C MET A 9 -53.53 12.90 -1.11
N PRO A 10 -54.42 11.99 -1.51
CA PRO A 10 -55.13 11.11 -0.59
C PRO A 10 -54.28 9.88 -0.20
N SER A 11 -54.38 9.50 1.06
CA SER A 11 -53.84 8.28 1.67
C SER A 11 -54.52 7.03 1.08
N PRO A 12 -53.80 5.93 0.79
CA PRO A 12 -54.44 4.67 0.40
C PRO A 12 -54.92 3.88 1.62
N ALA A 13 -56.14 3.37 1.47
CA ALA A 13 -56.89 2.60 2.44
C ALA A 13 -56.27 1.24 2.76
N SER A 14 -56.41 0.84 4.01
CA SER A 14 -56.09 -0.49 4.57
C SER A 14 -57.01 -1.58 3.96
N ALA A 15 -56.41 -2.66 3.42
CA ALA A 15 -57.08 -3.89 3.11
C ALA A 15 -56.69 -4.99 4.12
N PRO A 16 -57.64 -5.79 4.65
CA PRO A 16 -57.33 -6.93 5.48
C PRO A 16 -57.17 -8.17 4.60
N GLY A 17 -55.97 -8.75 4.56
CA GLY A 17 -55.71 -10.03 3.92
C GLY A 17 -54.91 -10.93 4.84
N GLY A 18 -55.58 -11.96 5.41
CA GLY A 18 -54.96 -12.96 6.22
C GLY A 18 -54.01 -13.83 5.38
N PHE A 19 -52.83 -14.03 5.87
CA PHE A 19 -51.88 -15.01 5.32
C PHE A 19 -51.69 -16.14 6.31
N GLY A 20 -51.93 -17.33 5.79
CA GLY A 20 -51.77 -18.60 6.45
C GLY A 20 -50.33 -18.82 6.92
N ASN A 21 -50.27 -19.50 8.03
CA ASN A 21 -49.11 -20.06 8.66
C ASN A 21 -48.39 -21.01 7.70
N LEU A 22 -47.31 -20.57 7.05
CA LEU A 22 -46.34 -21.45 6.42
C LEU A 22 -45.21 -21.66 7.42
N ALA A 23 -45.04 -22.91 7.80
CA ALA A 23 -43.95 -23.38 8.65
C ALA A 23 -42.62 -22.83 8.16
N ALA A 24 -41.88 -22.18 9.07
CA ALA A 24 -40.49 -21.80 8.86
C ALA A 24 -39.69 -23.11 8.78
N GLU A 25 -39.20 -23.44 7.58
CA GLU A 25 -38.06 -24.34 7.45
C GLU A 25 -36.86 -23.60 8.03
N ASP A 26 -36.26 -24.25 9.01
CA ASP A 26 -35.05 -23.89 9.72
C ASP A 26 -33.88 -23.81 8.72
N GLY A 27 -33.72 -22.65 8.10
CA GLY A 27 -32.53 -22.28 7.37
C GLY A 27 -31.48 -21.84 8.38
N GLY A 28 -30.74 -22.80 8.92
CA GLY A 28 -29.59 -22.51 9.78
C GLY A 28 -28.62 -21.60 9.05
N PHE A 29 -28.68 -20.32 9.38
CA PHE A 29 -27.58 -19.39 9.13
C PHE A 29 -26.40 -19.92 9.93
N TYR A 30 -25.37 -20.35 9.24
CA TYR A 30 -24.11 -20.79 9.84
C TYR A 30 -23.44 -19.61 10.55
N GLU A 31 -23.70 -19.44 11.84
CA GLU A 31 -23.02 -18.47 12.71
C GLU A 31 -21.52 -18.82 12.91
N GLU A 32 -21.06 -19.98 12.45
CA GLU A 32 -19.67 -20.41 12.60
C GLU A 32 -18.70 -19.65 11.69
N ASP A 33 -19.10 -19.33 10.44
CA ASP A 33 -18.21 -18.65 9.49
C ASP A 33 -17.88 -17.18 9.86
N VAL A 34 -18.78 -16.52 10.62
CA VAL A 34 -18.55 -15.11 11.02
C VAL A 34 -17.61 -14.99 12.23
N ARG A 35 -17.52 -16.03 13.05
CA ARG A 35 -16.64 -16.05 14.22
C ARG A 35 -15.19 -16.32 13.84
N ASP A 36 -14.94 -17.18 12.87
CA ASP A 36 -13.59 -17.47 12.37
C ASP A 36 -12.99 -16.24 11.68
N THR A 37 -13.74 -15.53 10.85
CA THR A 37 -13.26 -14.30 10.20
C THR A 37 -12.95 -13.17 11.18
N ALA A 38 -13.70 -13.06 12.29
CA ALA A 38 -13.46 -12.05 13.32
C ALA A 38 -12.21 -12.38 14.18
N ALA A 39 -11.93 -13.67 14.39
CA ALA A 39 -10.73 -14.12 15.09
C ALA A 39 -9.47 -13.91 14.24
N ASP A 40 -9.53 -14.17 12.94
CA ASP A 40 -8.44 -13.94 11.99
C ASP A 40 -8.08 -12.45 11.87
N ILE A 41 -9.09 -11.55 11.92
CA ILE A 41 -8.86 -10.10 11.90
C ILE A 41 -8.19 -9.63 13.20
N ALA A 42 -8.49 -10.25 14.34
CA ALA A 42 -7.93 -9.88 15.64
C ALA A 42 -6.43 -10.23 15.79
N ASP A 43 -5.91 -11.17 14.99
CA ASP A 43 -4.50 -11.61 15.01
C ASP A 43 -3.65 -10.90 13.92
N MET A 44 -4.24 -10.02 13.12
CA MET A 44 -3.52 -9.26 12.10
C MET A 44 -2.66 -8.18 12.74
N SER A 45 -1.34 -8.32 12.67
CA SER A 45 -0.43 -7.24 13.08
C SER A 45 -0.58 -6.04 12.15
N GLU A 46 -0.72 -4.84 12.70
CA GLU A 46 -0.85 -3.62 11.92
C GLU A 46 0.35 -3.41 10.99
N LYS A 47 0.06 -3.09 9.73
CA LYS A 47 1.05 -2.72 8.71
C LYS A 47 0.89 -1.24 8.42
N ILE A 48 1.83 -0.45 8.90
CA ILE A 48 1.81 1.00 8.76
C ILE A 48 3.03 1.44 7.96
N ILE A 49 2.80 2.21 6.90
CA ILE A 49 3.83 2.90 6.13
C ILE A 49 3.93 4.32 6.66
N TYR A 50 5.13 4.70 7.08
CA TYR A 50 5.47 6.07 7.45
C TYR A 50 6.20 6.72 6.28
N SER A 51 5.84 7.96 5.94
CA SER A 51 6.56 8.79 4.98
C SER A 51 6.70 10.21 5.49
N ALA A 52 7.75 10.90 5.11
CA ALA A 52 7.95 12.29 5.44
C ALA A 52 8.59 13.03 4.27
N ASP A 53 8.11 14.25 4.05
CA ASP A 53 8.72 15.24 3.18
C ASP A 53 9.35 16.31 4.06
N ALA A 54 10.67 16.46 3.98
CA ALA A 54 11.41 17.42 4.77
C ALA A 54 12.31 18.28 3.90
N THR A 55 12.43 19.55 4.25
CA THR A 55 13.39 20.48 3.67
C THR A 55 14.43 20.81 4.73
N LEU A 56 15.70 20.74 4.37
CA LEU A 56 16.84 21.06 5.21
C LEU A 56 17.63 22.21 4.59
N GLU A 57 17.93 23.24 5.36
CA GLU A 57 18.81 24.35 4.99
C GLU A 57 20.10 24.29 5.79
N THR A 58 21.22 24.32 5.13
CA THR A 58 22.53 24.24 5.79
C THR A 58 23.54 25.19 5.15
N THR A 59 24.45 25.67 5.94
CA THR A 59 25.63 26.40 5.49
C THR A 59 26.81 25.46 5.18
N GLU A 60 26.76 24.21 5.68
CA GLU A 60 27.78 23.19 5.55
C GLU A 60 27.31 22.05 4.66
N PHE A 61 27.04 22.39 3.40
CA PHE A 61 26.32 21.51 2.46
C PHE A 61 26.96 20.10 2.32
N ASP A 62 28.25 20.02 2.10
CA ASP A 62 28.93 18.73 1.89
C ASP A 62 28.97 17.90 3.17
N TYR A 63 29.21 18.53 4.31
CA TYR A 63 29.18 17.89 5.62
C TYR A 63 27.82 17.32 5.94
N SER A 64 26.76 18.12 5.79
CA SER A 64 25.39 17.67 6.04
C SER A 64 25.00 16.47 5.17
N ILE A 65 25.44 16.43 3.90
CA ILE A 65 25.18 15.27 3.01
C ILE A 65 25.87 14.01 3.52
N GLU A 66 27.13 14.11 3.94
CA GLU A 66 27.89 12.96 4.42
C GLU A 66 27.31 12.41 5.74
N GLU A 67 26.95 13.28 6.66
CA GLU A 67 26.31 12.91 7.91
C GLU A 67 24.95 12.23 7.70
N ILE A 68 24.09 12.76 6.82
CA ILE A 68 22.83 12.13 6.46
C ILE A 68 23.05 10.73 5.88
N ARG A 69 24.06 10.57 5.00
CA ARG A 69 24.41 9.25 4.45
C ARG A 69 24.89 8.28 5.51
N ALA A 70 25.71 8.75 6.43
CA ALA A 70 26.22 7.95 7.54
C ALA A 70 25.07 7.49 8.45
N LEU A 71 24.18 8.41 8.84
CA LEU A 71 23.01 8.11 9.65
C LEU A 71 22.08 7.09 8.97
N VAL A 72 21.77 7.28 7.69
CA VAL A 72 20.91 6.34 6.93
C VAL A 72 21.50 4.94 6.94
N LYS A 73 22.81 4.82 6.75
CA LYS A 73 23.52 3.53 6.81
C LYS A 73 23.51 2.92 8.21
N GLU A 74 23.71 3.73 9.24
CA GLU A 74 23.66 3.29 10.66
C GLU A 74 22.27 2.76 11.02
N LEU A 75 21.21 3.42 10.55
CA LEU A 75 19.82 2.99 10.76
C LEU A 75 19.43 1.76 9.93
N GLY A 76 20.36 1.20 9.14
CA GLY A 76 20.08 0.05 8.26
C GLY A 76 19.24 0.39 7.03
N GLY A 77 19.15 1.67 6.71
CA GLY A 77 18.46 2.19 5.53
C GLY A 77 19.36 2.27 4.29
N PHE A 78 18.77 2.76 3.21
CA PHE A 78 19.48 3.03 1.96
C PHE A 78 18.90 4.25 1.23
N MET A 79 19.70 4.84 0.37
CA MET A 79 19.26 5.90 -0.54
C MET A 79 18.78 5.28 -1.84
N GLU A 80 17.48 5.39 -2.12
CA GLU A 80 16.88 4.93 -3.37
C GLU A 80 17.22 5.87 -4.53
N SER A 81 17.23 7.17 -4.27
CA SER A 81 17.63 8.21 -5.23
C SER A 81 18.45 9.29 -4.56
N SER A 82 19.44 9.81 -5.29
CA SER A 82 20.28 10.92 -4.83
C SER A 82 20.60 11.82 -6.02
N THR A 83 20.13 13.06 -5.98
CA THR A 83 20.42 14.08 -6.97
C THR A 83 21.11 15.25 -6.28
N ILE A 84 22.30 15.61 -6.72
CA ILE A 84 23.05 16.75 -6.20
C ILE A 84 23.29 17.71 -7.36
N SER A 85 22.86 18.94 -7.21
CA SER A 85 23.07 20.03 -8.17
C SER A 85 23.89 21.15 -7.50
N GLY A 86 24.81 21.71 -8.25
CA GLY A 86 25.64 22.78 -7.79
C GLY A 86 25.93 23.77 -8.90
N ASN A 87 26.67 24.82 -8.56
CA ASN A 87 27.10 25.79 -9.54
C ASN A 87 28.17 25.18 -10.46
N ASN A 88 28.03 25.38 -11.77
CA ASN A 88 29.11 25.05 -12.69
C ASN A 88 30.27 26.03 -12.52
N TYR A 89 31.47 25.62 -12.96
CA TYR A 89 32.70 26.42 -12.86
C TYR A 89 32.56 27.82 -13.46
N TYR A 90 31.81 27.95 -14.54
CA TYR A 90 31.57 29.21 -15.24
C TYR A 90 30.71 30.20 -14.41
N SER A 91 29.71 29.69 -13.68
CA SER A 91 28.91 30.50 -12.76
C SER A 91 29.73 31.00 -11.57
N ILE A 92 30.56 30.12 -11.00
CA ILE A 92 31.47 30.45 -9.88
C ILE A 92 32.49 31.53 -10.29
N SER A 93 33.10 31.42 -11.48
CA SER A 93 34.08 32.39 -11.97
C SER A 93 33.52 33.78 -12.23
N ARG A 94 32.18 33.91 -12.39
CA ARG A 94 31.45 35.18 -12.51
C ARG A 94 30.87 35.70 -11.19
N GLY A 95 31.22 35.08 -10.07
CA GLY A 95 30.76 35.48 -8.75
C GLY A 95 29.30 35.09 -8.46
N ASN A 96 28.70 34.27 -9.31
CA ASN A 96 27.35 33.74 -9.08
C ASN A 96 27.45 32.47 -8.20
N THR A 97 27.38 32.66 -6.90
CA THR A 97 27.38 31.60 -5.88
C THR A 97 25.96 31.12 -5.56
N GLY A 98 25.10 30.95 -6.58
CA GLY A 98 23.73 30.44 -6.41
C GLY A 98 23.71 29.18 -5.53
N GLY A 99 22.65 28.96 -4.79
CA GLY A 99 22.56 27.88 -3.81
C GLY A 99 22.80 26.50 -4.42
N ARG A 100 23.54 25.67 -3.70
CA ARG A 100 23.65 24.23 -3.99
C ARG A 100 22.37 23.56 -3.51
N TYR A 101 21.96 22.51 -4.22
CA TYR A 101 20.74 21.78 -3.93
C TYR A 101 21.01 20.28 -4.02
N ALA A 102 20.44 19.53 -3.07
CA ALA A 102 20.43 18.08 -3.11
C ALA A 102 19.01 17.55 -2.79
N SER A 103 18.63 16.49 -3.48
CA SER A 103 17.38 15.78 -3.23
C SER A 103 17.70 14.31 -3.02
N PHE A 104 17.14 13.74 -1.97
CA PHE A 104 17.32 12.35 -1.58
C PHE A 104 15.95 11.67 -1.40
N LEU A 105 15.81 10.47 -1.94
CA LEU A 105 14.76 9.54 -1.56
C LEU A 105 15.41 8.46 -0.68
N ILE A 106 15.01 8.41 0.58
CA ILE A 106 15.63 7.58 1.61
C ILE A 106 14.62 6.53 2.07
N ARG A 107 15.08 5.29 2.19
CA ARG A 107 14.30 4.18 2.78
C ARG A 107 14.98 3.72 4.05
N VAL A 108 14.20 3.66 5.14
CA VAL A 108 14.65 3.14 6.44
C VAL A 108 13.59 2.17 6.99
N PRO A 109 13.98 1.23 7.85
CA PRO A 109 13.02 0.42 8.59
C PRO A 109 12.04 1.28 9.39
N SER A 110 10.78 0.86 9.48
CA SER A 110 9.71 1.64 10.11
C SER A 110 9.97 2.01 11.56
N ASP A 111 10.65 1.13 12.32
CA ASP A 111 11.09 1.36 13.71
C ASP A 111 12.16 2.44 13.85
N LYS A 112 12.88 2.76 12.77
CA LYS A 112 13.93 3.78 12.72
C LYS A 112 13.46 5.11 12.10
N PHE A 113 12.24 5.16 11.57
CA PHE A 113 11.71 6.35 10.90
C PHE A 113 11.70 7.59 11.82
N SER A 114 11.22 7.44 13.06
CA SER A 114 11.17 8.55 14.03
C SER A 114 12.56 9.05 14.44
N VAL A 115 13.55 8.16 14.48
CA VAL A 115 14.93 8.54 14.77
C VAL A 115 15.49 9.38 13.62
N LEU A 116 15.31 8.92 12.36
CA LEU A 116 15.77 9.68 11.19
C LEU A 116 15.14 11.08 11.13
N THR A 117 13.81 11.17 11.25
CA THR A 117 13.11 12.46 11.16
C THR A 117 13.46 13.41 12.32
N GLY A 118 13.68 12.87 13.52
CA GLY A 118 14.10 13.64 14.70
C GLY A 118 15.52 14.19 14.61
N SER A 119 16.43 13.43 13.97
CA SER A 119 17.84 13.84 13.82
C SER A 119 18.08 14.84 12.69
N LEU A 120 17.09 15.13 11.83
CA LEU A 120 17.27 16.08 10.73
C LEU A 120 17.71 17.48 11.19
N SER A 121 17.26 17.93 12.36
CA SER A 121 17.62 19.23 12.93
C SER A 121 19.07 19.33 13.38
N GLU A 122 19.80 18.22 13.50
CA GLU A 122 21.22 18.20 13.84
C GLU A 122 22.11 18.59 12.65
N PHE A 123 21.59 18.40 11.42
CA PHE A 123 22.33 18.68 10.18
C PHE A 123 22.05 20.07 9.61
N GLY A 124 21.15 20.85 10.20
CA GLY A 124 20.80 22.18 9.76
C GLY A 124 19.42 22.64 10.20
N ASN A 125 18.96 23.76 9.65
CA ASN A 125 17.62 24.27 9.88
C ASN A 125 16.60 23.46 9.07
N VAL A 126 15.50 23.04 9.71
CA VAL A 126 14.41 22.31 9.07
C VAL A 126 13.19 23.22 8.96
N PRO A 127 13.06 24.05 7.90
CA PRO A 127 11.92 24.95 7.76
C PRO A 127 10.60 24.22 7.47
N TYR A 128 10.67 23.00 7.00
CA TYR A 128 9.51 22.19 6.66
C TYR A 128 9.78 20.71 6.89
N CYS A 129 8.88 20.06 7.62
CA CYS A 129 8.83 18.60 7.75
C CYS A 129 7.36 18.19 7.90
N ASN A 130 6.86 17.45 6.93
CA ASN A 130 5.50 16.90 6.97
C ASN A 130 5.58 15.37 6.99
N THR A 131 4.87 14.77 7.92
CA THR A 131 4.86 13.32 8.15
C THR A 131 3.49 12.76 7.83
N TYR A 132 3.46 11.68 7.05
CA TYR A 132 2.26 10.95 6.69
C TYR A 132 2.32 9.53 7.26
N MET A 133 1.15 9.01 7.57
CA MET A 133 0.97 7.63 8.03
C MET A 133 -0.14 6.99 7.20
N GLN A 134 0.15 5.84 6.63
CA GLN A 134 -0.84 5.06 5.89
C GLN A 134 -0.94 3.66 6.51
N ASN A 135 -2.14 3.30 6.94
CA ASN A 135 -2.42 1.93 7.37
C ASN A 135 -2.76 1.10 6.13
N VAL A 136 -1.92 0.12 5.83
CA VAL A 136 -2.04 -0.79 4.68
C VAL A 136 -2.29 -2.24 5.11
N THR A 137 -2.81 -2.42 6.31
CA THR A 137 -3.02 -3.75 6.89
C THR A 137 -3.91 -4.61 6.01
N MET A 138 -5.05 -4.10 5.59
CA MET A 138 -6.00 -4.85 4.77
C MET A 138 -5.43 -5.17 3.38
N GLU A 139 -4.79 -4.20 2.74
CA GLU A 139 -4.13 -4.37 1.44
C GLU A 139 -3.02 -5.42 1.50
N TYR A 140 -2.24 -5.41 2.59
CA TYR A 140 -1.17 -6.39 2.81
C TYR A 140 -1.72 -7.82 2.92
N TYR A 141 -2.72 -8.04 3.77
CA TYR A 141 -3.29 -9.38 3.98
C TYR A 141 -4.11 -9.86 2.78
N ASP A 142 -4.78 -8.95 2.05
CA ASP A 142 -5.44 -9.29 0.77
C ASP A 142 -4.40 -9.77 -0.26
N ALA A 143 -3.31 -9.03 -0.43
CA ALA A 143 -2.23 -9.42 -1.33
C ALA A 143 -1.59 -10.75 -0.92
N GLN A 144 -1.41 -10.99 0.38
CA GLN A 144 -0.89 -12.26 0.90
C GLN A 144 -1.83 -13.43 0.61
N SER A 145 -3.13 -13.27 0.87
CA SER A 145 -4.14 -14.30 0.62
C SER A 145 -4.22 -14.64 -0.88
N ARG A 146 -4.17 -13.63 -1.74
CA ARG A 146 -4.12 -13.84 -3.19
C ARG A 146 -2.87 -14.57 -3.63
N LEU A 147 -1.71 -14.23 -3.05
CA LEU A 147 -0.44 -14.92 -3.32
C LEU A 147 -0.52 -16.41 -2.98
N GLU A 148 -1.11 -16.76 -1.84
CA GLU A 148 -1.31 -18.16 -1.43
C GLU A 148 -2.27 -18.91 -2.36
N ALA A 149 -3.34 -18.25 -2.80
CA ALA A 149 -4.27 -18.82 -3.78
C ALA A 149 -3.57 -19.11 -5.12
N TYR A 150 -2.77 -18.19 -5.64
CA TYR A 150 -2.01 -18.41 -6.88
C TYR A 150 -0.96 -19.51 -6.75
N LYS A 151 -0.24 -19.60 -5.63
CA LYS A 151 0.70 -20.72 -5.37
C LYS A 151 -0.01 -22.07 -5.33
N THR A 152 -1.20 -22.12 -4.77
CA THR A 152 -2.04 -23.33 -4.79
C THR A 152 -2.47 -23.68 -6.20
N GLN A 153 -2.85 -22.67 -7.00
CA GLN A 153 -3.19 -22.86 -8.42
C GLN A 153 -2.00 -23.34 -9.24
N GLU A 154 -0.81 -22.78 -9.05
CA GLU A 154 0.43 -23.21 -9.69
C GLU A 154 0.70 -24.70 -9.42
N THR A 155 0.60 -25.12 -8.16
CA THR A 155 0.78 -26.52 -7.77
C THR A 155 -0.19 -27.44 -8.51
N ARG A 156 -1.47 -27.08 -8.59
CA ARG A 156 -2.48 -27.86 -9.32
C ARG A 156 -2.22 -27.92 -10.83
N LEU A 157 -1.77 -26.82 -11.41
CA LEU A 157 -1.41 -26.78 -12.85
C LEU A 157 -0.20 -27.66 -13.15
N LEU A 158 0.81 -27.68 -12.25
CA LEU A 158 1.97 -28.58 -12.37
C LEU A 158 1.57 -30.05 -12.27
N GLU A 159 0.65 -30.40 -11.36
CA GLU A 159 0.09 -31.75 -11.26
C GLU A 159 -0.66 -32.15 -12.54
N MET A 160 -1.48 -31.25 -13.10
CA MET A 160 -2.19 -31.49 -14.36
C MET A 160 -1.22 -31.65 -15.52
N LEU A 161 -0.15 -30.84 -15.58
CA LEU A 161 0.89 -30.94 -16.62
C LEU A 161 1.61 -32.30 -16.57
N ALA A 162 1.85 -32.82 -15.36
CA ALA A 162 2.53 -34.11 -15.18
C ALA A 162 1.73 -35.30 -15.72
N VAL A 163 0.41 -35.21 -15.82
CA VAL A 163 -0.48 -36.27 -16.31
C VAL A 163 -1.05 -35.99 -17.69
N ALA A 164 -0.80 -34.83 -18.27
CA ALA A 164 -1.26 -34.42 -19.60
C ALA A 164 -0.66 -35.35 -20.68
N LYS A 165 -1.50 -35.79 -21.61
CA LYS A 165 -1.09 -36.72 -22.70
C LYS A 165 -1.11 -36.06 -24.07
N SER A 166 -1.86 -35.01 -24.24
CA SER A 166 -1.98 -34.23 -25.46
C SER A 166 -1.00 -33.06 -25.45
N VAL A 167 -0.36 -32.79 -26.57
CA VAL A 167 0.51 -31.61 -26.73
C VAL A 167 -0.31 -30.31 -26.62
N GLU A 168 -1.55 -30.34 -27.09
CA GLU A 168 -2.47 -29.21 -27.02
C GLU A 168 -2.81 -28.87 -25.57
N ASP A 169 -3.12 -29.88 -24.73
CA ASP A 169 -3.36 -29.71 -23.29
C ASP A 169 -2.10 -29.18 -22.58
N MET A 170 -0.92 -29.72 -22.92
CA MET A 170 0.35 -29.26 -22.34
C MET A 170 0.60 -27.78 -22.64
N LEU A 171 0.37 -27.34 -23.89
CA LEU A 171 0.53 -25.94 -24.26
C LEU A 171 -0.46 -25.02 -23.55
N ALA A 172 -1.73 -25.45 -23.41
CA ALA A 172 -2.74 -24.69 -22.69
C ALA A 172 -2.39 -24.55 -21.20
N ILE A 173 -1.92 -25.62 -20.56
CA ILE A 173 -1.49 -25.58 -19.14
C ILE A 173 -0.23 -24.72 -18.98
N GLN A 174 0.73 -24.80 -19.90
CA GLN A 174 1.93 -23.95 -19.85
C GLN A 174 1.61 -22.46 -19.96
N GLN A 175 0.63 -22.10 -20.79
CA GLN A 175 0.17 -20.71 -20.88
C GLN A 175 -0.39 -20.25 -19.54
N GLN A 176 -1.27 -21.03 -18.92
CA GLN A 176 -1.84 -20.72 -17.61
C GLN A 176 -0.77 -20.65 -16.51
N LEU A 177 0.23 -21.52 -16.54
CA LEU A 177 1.37 -21.47 -15.60
C LEU A 177 2.14 -20.15 -15.74
N THR A 178 2.39 -19.71 -16.96
CA THR A 178 3.07 -18.42 -17.19
C THR A 178 2.29 -17.26 -16.61
N ASP A 179 0.97 -17.25 -16.81
CA ASP A 179 0.09 -16.19 -16.29
C ASP A 179 0.08 -16.20 -14.75
N VAL A 180 -0.03 -17.37 -14.13
CA VAL A 180 -0.01 -17.54 -12.67
C VAL A 180 1.33 -17.14 -12.07
N GLN A 181 2.45 -17.52 -12.71
CA GLN A 181 3.79 -17.13 -12.25
C GLN A 181 4.00 -15.62 -12.32
N TYR A 182 3.49 -14.96 -13.34
CA TYR A 182 3.52 -13.50 -13.42
C TYR A 182 2.78 -12.84 -12.25
N GLU A 183 1.59 -13.35 -11.88
CA GLU A 183 0.83 -12.83 -10.73
C GLU A 183 1.55 -13.09 -9.40
N ILE A 184 2.17 -14.27 -9.22
CA ILE A 184 2.98 -14.60 -8.04
C ILE A 184 4.16 -13.63 -7.90
N ASP A 185 4.88 -13.36 -8.99
CA ASP A 185 6.02 -12.44 -8.98
C ASP A 185 5.58 -11.00 -8.69
N SER A 186 4.47 -10.56 -9.28
CA SER A 186 3.88 -9.24 -9.05
C SER A 186 3.50 -9.04 -7.58
N LEU A 187 2.73 -9.97 -6.99
CA LEU A 187 2.30 -9.92 -5.59
C LEU A 187 3.48 -10.04 -4.62
N THR A 188 4.46 -10.91 -4.95
CA THR A 188 5.68 -11.03 -4.16
C THR A 188 6.47 -9.72 -4.16
N GLY A 189 6.52 -9.04 -5.30
CA GLY A 189 7.11 -7.70 -5.42
C GLY A 189 6.38 -6.69 -4.53
N GLN A 190 5.05 -6.65 -4.57
CA GLN A 190 4.24 -5.74 -3.75
C GLN A 190 4.43 -5.96 -2.24
N LEU A 191 4.54 -7.21 -1.79
CA LEU A 191 4.71 -7.55 -0.37
C LEU A 191 6.13 -7.30 0.18
N ARG A 192 7.12 -6.99 -0.68
CA ARG A 192 8.50 -6.67 -0.26
C ARG A 192 8.71 -5.20 0.09
N TYR A 193 7.85 -4.32 -0.36
CA TYR A 193 7.94 -2.87 -0.20
C TYR A 193 6.82 -2.35 0.71
#